data_652915ed07f1aad27ace61394dabae5c
#
_entry.id   652915ed07f1aad27ace61394dabae5c
#
_cell.length_a   1.000
_cell.length_b   1.000
_cell.length_c   1.000
_cell.angle_alpha   90.00
_cell.angle_beta   90.00
_cell.angle_gamma   90.00
#
_symmetry.space_group_name_H-M   'P 1'
#
loop_
_entity.id
_entity.type
_entity.pdbx_description
1 polymer ?
#
loop_
_entity_poly.entity_id
_entity_poly.type
_entity_poly.pdbx_seq_one_letter_code
_entity_poly.pdbx_strand_id
1 'polypeptide(L)'
;CQSGKPSLAYQGLVGVTTATNKPEFMESAEIAEKWNIARKSVGLDALYTDAEIQKFRDGSDPDNYANTDWTGLLYKNGMQTSHNVTLSGGNEHAKYLASVGYLYQNGIINNYDKNQVTARVNVDINPSKYLETSWSINYIRSSVNEPEPSYNLSTSTGTYGGAFGSTNSVYQIIRQINVINPMI
;
A
#
# COMPACT_ATOMS: atom_id res chain seq x y z
N CYS A 1 -3.81 32.82 -13.67
CA CYS A 1 -5.23 32.65 -14.10
C CYS A 1 -5.39 33.07 -15.55
N GLN A 2 -6.45 32.59 -16.26
CA GLN A 2 -6.76 33.00 -17.64
C GLN A 2 -7.93 33.98 -17.63
N SER A 3 -7.88 35.00 -18.51
CA SER A 3 -9.02 35.86 -18.77
C SER A 3 -10.00 35.15 -19.69
N GLY A 4 -11.30 35.24 -19.43
CA GLY A 4 -12.33 34.64 -20.27
C GLY A 4 -13.64 34.45 -19.50
N LYS A 5 -14.65 33.91 -20.19
CA LYS A 5 -15.94 33.56 -19.60
C LYS A 5 -15.73 32.50 -18.50
N PRO A 6 -16.55 32.49 -17.44
CA PRO A 6 -16.51 31.44 -16.43
C PRO A 6 -16.57 30.04 -17.07
N SER A 7 -15.65 29.19 -16.68
CA SER A 7 -15.54 27.80 -17.14
C SER A 7 -15.49 26.88 -15.95
N LEU A 8 -16.32 25.85 -15.97
CA LEU A 8 -16.34 24.77 -14.99
C LEU A 8 -15.82 23.49 -15.67
N ALA A 9 -14.78 22.91 -15.09
CA ALA A 9 -14.22 21.66 -15.57
C ALA A 9 -14.30 20.60 -14.45
N TYR A 10 -14.66 19.38 -14.82
CA TYR A 10 -14.62 18.21 -13.96
C TYR A 10 -13.70 17.17 -14.56
N GLN A 11 -12.85 16.60 -13.72
CA GLN A 11 -11.98 15.50 -14.06
C GLN A 11 -12.16 14.37 -13.06
N GLY A 12 -12.55 13.20 -13.54
CA GLY A 12 -12.67 11.98 -12.75
C GLY A 12 -11.69 10.91 -13.26
N LEU A 13 -11.13 10.14 -12.33
CA LEU A 13 -10.29 9.00 -12.64
C LEU A 13 -10.66 7.85 -11.69
N VAL A 14 -10.79 6.65 -12.26
CA VAL A 14 -10.91 5.39 -11.52
C VAL A 14 -9.83 4.45 -12.03
N GLY A 15 -9.08 3.86 -11.13
CA GLY A 15 -8.01 2.94 -11.45
C GLY A 15 -7.97 1.76 -10.51
N VAL A 16 -7.38 0.67 -10.99
CA VAL A 16 -7.07 -0.53 -10.18
C VAL A 16 -5.57 -0.68 -10.13
N THR A 17 -5.05 -0.91 -8.93
CA THR A 17 -3.62 -1.19 -8.69
C THR A 17 -3.46 -2.66 -8.33
N THR A 18 -2.60 -3.35 -9.04
CA THR A 18 -2.28 -4.76 -8.81
C THR A 18 -0.78 -4.93 -8.57
N ALA A 19 -0.39 -5.91 -7.77
CA ALA A 19 1.01 -6.29 -7.67
C ALA A 19 1.46 -6.97 -8.97
N THR A 20 2.42 -6.39 -9.68
CA THR A 20 2.91 -6.90 -10.96
C THR A 20 3.89 -8.04 -10.83
N ASN A 21 4.59 -8.11 -9.69
CA ASN A 21 5.53 -9.18 -9.39
C ASN A 21 5.37 -9.56 -7.92
N LYS A 22 4.85 -10.75 -7.68
CA LYS A 22 4.74 -11.34 -6.34
C LYS A 22 5.84 -12.39 -6.21
N PRO A 23 6.53 -12.46 -5.05
CA PRO A 23 7.44 -13.56 -4.81
C PRO A 23 6.65 -14.87 -4.76
N GLU A 24 7.18 -15.89 -5.42
CA GLU A 24 6.68 -17.27 -5.31
C GLU A 24 7.45 -17.97 -4.19
N PHE A 25 6.73 -18.56 -3.27
CA PHE A 25 7.31 -19.33 -2.17
C PHE A 25 7.05 -20.82 -2.41
N MET A 26 7.94 -21.63 -1.86
CA MET A 26 7.75 -23.07 -1.87
C MET A 26 6.51 -23.44 -1.05
N GLU A 27 5.73 -24.36 -1.57
CA GLU A 27 4.63 -24.96 -0.83
C GLU A 27 5.12 -25.90 0.28
N SER A 28 4.25 -26.16 1.28
CA SER A 28 4.57 -27.01 2.42
C SER A 28 5.09 -28.39 2.03
N ALA A 29 4.49 -29.01 1.02
CA ALA A 29 4.96 -30.31 0.51
C ALA A 29 6.39 -30.25 -0.03
N GLU A 30 6.70 -29.21 -0.80
CA GLU A 30 8.04 -29.01 -1.36
C GLU A 30 9.08 -28.74 -0.25
N ILE A 31 8.72 -27.96 0.75
CA ILE A 31 9.57 -27.71 1.92
C ILE A 31 9.85 -29.02 2.66
N ALA A 32 8.84 -29.86 2.89
CA ALA A 32 8.99 -31.15 3.55
C ALA A 32 9.93 -32.08 2.77
N GLU A 33 9.81 -32.13 1.44
CA GLU A 33 10.72 -32.87 0.56
C GLU A 33 12.16 -32.35 0.66
N LYS A 34 12.37 -31.03 0.62
CA LYS A 34 13.72 -30.44 0.76
C LYS A 34 14.32 -30.72 2.12
N TRP A 35 13.52 -30.69 3.20
CA TRP A 35 13.98 -31.08 4.52
C TRP A 35 14.44 -32.54 4.57
N ASN A 36 13.69 -33.47 3.97
CA ASN A 36 14.07 -34.86 3.91
C ASN A 36 15.39 -35.07 3.13
N ILE A 37 15.57 -34.36 2.00
CA ILE A 37 16.81 -34.38 1.24
C ILE A 37 17.98 -33.87 2.09
N ALA A 38 17.82 -32.73 2.76
CA ALA A 38 18.85 -32.14 3.62
C ALA A 38 19.24 -33.08 4.79
N ARG A 39 18.27 -33.72 5.42
CA ARG A 39 18.55 -34.70 6.49
C ARG A 39 19.28 -35.92 5.98
N LYS A 40 18.86 -36.49 4.87
CA LYS A 40 19.54 -37.62 4.25
C LYS A 40 20.99 -37.34 3.85
N SER A 41 21.27 -36.10 3.43
CA SER A 41 22.64 -35.69 3.05
C SER A 41 23.64 -35.71 4.19
N VAL A 42 23.14 -35.58 5.43
CA VAL A 42 23.96 -35.63 6.66
C VAL A 42 23.81 -36.98 7.43
N GLY A 43 23.21 -37.98 6.79
CA GLY A 43 23.07 -39.33 7.35
C GLY A 43 21.95 -39.47 8.38
N LEU A 44 20.99 -38.57 8.40
CA LEU A 44 19.81 -38.62 9.29
C LEU A 44 18.60 -39.22 8.52
N ASP A 45 17.68 -39.82 9.26
CA ASP A 45 16.43 -40.31 8.71
C ASP A 45 15.53 -39.15 8.22
N ALA A 46 14.64 -39.48 7.28
CA ALA A 46 13.62 -38.55 6.81
C ALA A 46 12.77 -38.03 7.96
N LEU A 47 12.42 -36.74 7.93
CA LEU A 47 11.56 -36.12 8.93
C LEU A 47 10.08 -36.37 8.66
N TYR A 48 9.72 -36.35 7.39
CA TYR A 48 8.35 -36.54 6.90
C TYR A 48 8.25 -37.81 6.09
N THR A 49 7.20 -38.59 6.30
CA THR A 49 6.86 -39.75 5.47
C THR A 49 6.21 -39.28 4.16
N ASP A 50 6.21 -40.15 3.16
CA ASP A 50 5.54 -39.88 1.88
C ASP A 50 4.03 -39.62 2.04
N ALA A 51 3.40 -40.29 3.02
CA ALA A 51 1.99 -40.10 3.35
C ALA A 51 1.71 -38.72 3.95
N GLU A 52 2.60 -38.20 4.80
CA GLU A 52 2.51 -36.85 5.36
C GLU A 52 2.74 -35.78 4.29
N ILE A 53 3.73 -36.00 3.42
CA ILE A 53 3.97 -35.08 2.28
C ILE A 53 2.75 -35.04 1.35
N GLN A 54 2.09 -36.18 1.14
CA GLN A 54 0.87 -36.20 0.35
C GLN A 54 -0.27 -35.40 1.00
N LYS A 55 -0.42 -35.43 2.32
CA LYS A 55 -1.43 -34.62 3.04
C LYS A 55 -1.18 -33.12 2.89
N PHE A 56 0.08 -32.67 2.90
CA PHE A 56 0.40 -31.26 2.57
C PHE A 56 0.00 -30.90 1.14
N ARG A 57 0.12 -31.87 0.20
CA ARG A 57 -0.15 -31.62 -1.22
C ARG A 57 -1.64 -31.62 -1.56
N ASP A 58 -2.41 -32.52 -0.97
CA ASP A 58 -3.84 -32.68 -1.27
C ASP A 58 -4.77 -31.94 -0.28
N GLY A 59 -4.21 -31.40 0.82
CA GLY A 59 -4.98 -30.66 1.82
C GLY A 59 -6.01 -31.53 2.55
N SER A 60 -5.82 -32.84 2.63
CA SER A 60 -6.77 -33.76 3.28
C SER A 60 -6.84 -33.60 4.80
N ASP A 61 -5.85 -32.97 5.43
CA ASP A 61 -5.75 -32.77 6.87
C ASP A 61 -5.12 -31.39 7.17
N PRO A 62 -5.81 -30.29 6.87
CA PRO A 62 -5.25 -28.95 6.93
C PRO A 62 -4.94 -28.47 8.35
N ASP A 63 -5.56 -29.05 9.36
CA ASP A 63 -5.32 -28.70 10.75
C ASP A 63 -3.96 -29.19 11.25
N ASN A 64 -3.46 -30.31 10.73
CA ASN A 64 -2.16 -30.89 11.09
C ASN A 64 -1.09 -30.68 10.01
N TYR A 65 -1.49 -30.53 8.75
CA TYR A 65 -0.61 -30.40 7.57
C TYR A 65 -1.00 -29.18 6.75
N ALA A 66 -0.79 -27.99 7.35
CA ALA A 66 -1.14 -26.71 6.73
C ALA A 66 -0.30 -26.40 5.47
N ASN A 67 -0.93 -25.78 4.48
CA ASN A 67 -0.27 -25.21 3.31
C ASN A 67 -0.84 -23.81 3.07
N THR A 68 -0.33 -22.82 3.78
CA THR A 68 -0.87 -21.47 3.80
C THR A 68 -0.22 -20.60 2.73
N ASP A 69 -1.03 -20.07 1.81
CA ASP A 69 -0.60 -19.03 0.87
C ASP A 69 -0.60 -17.66 1.54
N TRP A 70 0.49 -17.34 2.21
CA TRP A 70 0.70 -16.06 2.87
C TRP A 70 0.71 -14.87 1.90
N THR A 71 1.15 -15.09 0.66
CA THR A 71 1.15 -14.03 -0.35
C THR A 71 -0.25 -13.69 -0.82
N GLY A 72 -1.07 -14.71 -1.05
CA GLY A 72 -2.47 -14.52 -1.41
C GLY A 72 -3.29 -13.84 -0.31
N LEU A 73 -2.98 -14.14 0.96
CA LEU A 73 -3.60 -13.49 2.11
C LEU A 73 -3.18 -12.01 2.27
N LEU A 74 -1.92 -11.69 1.94
CA LEU A 74 -1.39 -10.33 2.07
C LEU A 74 -1.84 -9.41 0.95
N TYR A 75 -1.66 -9.87 -0.31
CA TYR A 75 -1.85 -9.02 -1.47
C TYR A 75 -3.25 -9.08 -2.02
N LYS A 76 -3.86 -7.91 -2.15
CA LYS A 76 -5.14 -7.71 -2.83
C LYS A 76 -5.00 -6.70 -3.96
N ASN A 77 -6.03 -6.56 -4.76
CA ASN A 77 -6.11 -5.45 -5.70
C ASN A 77 -6.52 -4.18 -4.94
N GLY A 78 -5.77 -3.11 -5.14
CA GLY A 78 -6.12 -1.78 -4.68
C GLY A 78 -7.02 -1.07 -5.69
N MET A 79 -7.80 -0.10 -5.22
CA MET A 79 -8.60 0.79 -6.04
C MET A 79 -8.22 2.24 -5.77
N GLN A 80 -8.19 3.04 -6.82
CA GLN A 80 -7.96 4.46 -6.72
C GLN A 80 -9.10 5.21 -7.41
N THR A 81 -9.65 6.21 -6.73
CA THR A 81 -10.58 7.16 -7.33
C THR A 81 -10.10 8.59 -7.08
N SER A 82 -10.18 9.42 -8.10
CA SER A 82 -9.82 10.84 -8.00
C SER A 82 -10.86 11.67 -8.71
N HIS A 83 -11.31 12.73 -8.04
CA HIS A 83 -12.29 13.65 -8.55
C HIS A 83 -11.78 15.07 -8.34
N ASN A 84 -11.76 15.87 -9.40
CA ASN A 84 -11.33 17.26 -9.32
C ASN A 84 -12.32 18.14 -10.06
N VAL A 85 -12.76 19.20 -9.39
CA VAL A 85 -13.62 20.25 -9.97
C VAL A 85 -12.82 21.53 -9.99
N THR A 86 -12.78 22.19 -11.14
CA THR A 86 -12.07 23.45 -11.31
C THR A 86 -13.01 24.49 -11.93
N LEU A 87 -13.11 25.63 -11.27
CA LEU A 87 -13.80 26.81 -11.74
C LEU A 87 -12.76 27.88 -12.08
N SER A 88 -12.78 28.42 -13.27
CA SER A 88 -11.87 29.50 -13.67
C SER A 88 -12.62 30.53 -14.50
N GLY A 89 -12.13 31.76 -14.45
CA GLY A 89 -12.69 32.86 -15.24
C GLY A 89 -12.04 34.18 -14.90
N GLY A 90 -12.53 35.23 -15.51
CA GLY A 90 -12.06 36.57 -15.22
C GLY A 90 -12.07 37.49 -16.41
N ASN A 91 -11.71 38.73 -16.17
CA ASN A 91 -11.57 39.79 -17.16
C ASN A 91 -10.17 40.43 -17.05
N GLU A 92 -9.98 41.57 -17.68
CA GLU A 92 -8.71 42.31 -17.66
C GLU A 92 -8.32 42.80 -16.27
N HIS A 93 -9.31 43.00 -15.37
CA HIS A 93 -9.10 43.57 -14.03
C HIS A 93 -9.04 42.53 -12.92
N ALA A 94 -9.67 41.38 -13.13
CA ALA A 94 -9.68 40.30 -12.13
C ALA A 94 -9.76 38.93 -12.81
N LYS A 95 -8.93 38.02 -12.36
CA LYS A 95 -8.90 36.61 -12.81
C LYS A 95 -8.93 35.70 -11.58
N TYR A 96 -9.62 34.59 -11.68
CA TYR A 96 -9.72 33.63 -10.60
C TYR A 96 -9.63 32.20 -11.10
N LEU A 97 -9.16 31.35 -10.20
CA LEU A 97 -9.19 29.90 -10.34
C LEU A 97 -9.47 29.31 -8.97
N ALA A 98 -10.52 28.52 -8.86
CA ALA A 98 -10.83 27.74 -7.66
C ALA A 98 -10.92 26.28 -8.05
N SER A 99 -10.30 25.40 -7.28
CA SER A 99 -10.39 23.97 -7.50
C SER A 99 -10.55 23.21 -6.18
N VAL A 100 -11.33 22.11 -6.25
CA VAL A 100 -11.49 21.18 -5.14
C VAL A 100 -11.25 19.78 -5.70
N GLY A 101 -10.37 19.05 -5.03
CA GLY A 101 -10.03 17.69 -5.40
C GLY A 101 -10.23 16.72 -4.23
N TYR A 102 -10.65 15.51 -4.54
CA TYR A 102 -10.73 14.39 -3.63
C TYR A 102 -10.03 13.18 -4.24
N LEU A 103 -9.16 12.56 -3.47
CA LEU A 103 -8.46 11.31 -3.81
C LEU A 103 -8.75 10.29 -2.73
N TYR A 104 -9.21 9.12 -3.14
CA TYR A 104 -9.24 7.91 -2.32
C TYR A 104 -8.41 6.83 -2.99
N GLN A 105 -7.56 6.17 -2.22
CA GLN A 105 -6.68 5.11 -2.70
C GLN A 105 -6.54 4.02 -1.66
N ASN A 106 -6.90 2.78 -2.03
CA ASN A 106 -6.50 1.60 -1.25
C ASN A 106 -5.15 1.11 -1.73
N GLY A 107 -4.33 0.65 -0.77
CA GLY A 107 -3.12 -0.10 -1.09
C GLY A 107 -3.42 -1.53 -1.56
N ILE A 108 -2.38 -2.17 -2.07
CA ILE A 108 -2.39 -3.60 -2.42
C ILE A 108 -2.26 -4.52 -1.20
N ILE A 109 -2.14 -3.94 0.00
CA ILE A 109 -2.07 -4.62 1.28
C ILE A 109 -3.31 -4.26 2.09
N ASN A 110 -3.81 -5.21 2.91
CA ASN A 110 -4.96 -4.96 3.77
C ASN A 110 -4.70 -3.82 4.75
N ASN A 111 -5.75 -3.06 5.07
CA ASN A 111 -5.74 -1.93 6.00
C ASN A 111 -4.75 -0.80 5.64
N TYR A 112 -4.42 -0.68 4.36
CA TYR A 112 -3.63 0.43 3.86
C TYR A 112 -4.49 1.26 2.92
N ASP A 113 -4.92 2.45 3.36
CA ASP A 113 -5.72 3.37 2.57
C ASP A 113 -5.35 4.82 2.82
N LYS A 114 -5.54 5.64 1.80
CA LYS A 114 -5.29 7.07 1.82
C LYS A 114 -6.51 7.83 1.34
N ASN A 115 -6.90 8.82 2.11
CA ASN A 115 -7.87 9.84 1.75
C ASN A 115 -7.20 11.20 1.69
N GLN A 116 -7.43 11.96 0.62
CA GLN A 116 -6.87 13.29 0.50
C GLN A 116 -7.90 14.25 -0.08
N VAL A 117 -8.06 15.38 0.58
CA VAL A 117 -8.83 16.54 0.10
C VAL A 117 -7.87 17.65 -0.20
N THR A 118 -8.01 18.26 -1.36
CA THR A 118 -7.24 19.44 -1.78
C THR A 118 -8.21 20.56 -2.13
N ALA A 119 -7.89 21.77 -1.72
CA ALA A 119 -8.59 22.96 -2.19
C ALA A 119 -7.56 24.04 -2.56
N ARG A 120 -7.77 24.69 -3.68
CA ARG A 120 -6.92 25.76 -4.17
C ARG A 120 -7.75 26.91 -4.66
N VAL A 121 -7.37 28.13 -4.26
CA VAL A 121 -7.95 29.35 -4.76
C VAL A 121 -6.81 30.29 -5.16
N ASN A 122 -6.81 30.73 -6.40
CA ASN A 122 -5.92 31.74 -6.91
C ASN A 122 -6.76 32.90 -7.44
N VAL A 123 -6.39 34.12 -7.06
CA VAL A 123 -7.05 35.35 -7.51
C VAL A 123 -5.97 36.37 -7.86
N ASP A 124 -6.05 36.90 -9.08
CA ASP A 124 -5.20 37.99 -9.55
C ASP A 124 -6.09 39.20 -9.80
N ILE A 125 -5.77 40.32 -9.20
CA ILE A 125 -6.55 41.57 -9.29
C ILE A 125 -5.62 42.69 -9.71
N ASN A 126 -6.01 43.38 -10.78
CA ASN A 126 -5.32 44.53 -11.33
C ASN A 126 -6.26 45.75 -11.27
N PRO A 127 -6.44 46.40 -10.07
CA PRO A 127 -7.40 47.46 -9.91
C PRO A 127 -6.98 48.73 -10.67
N SER A 128 -5.72 48.86 -11.00
CA SER A 128 -5.19 49.94 -11.83
C SER A 128 -3.91 49.52 -12.55
N LYS A 129 -3.47 50.28 -13.55
CA LYS A 129 -2.21 50.03 -14.27
C LYS A 129 -0.95 50.13 -13.40
N TYR A 130 -1.09 50.60 -12.18
CA TYR A 130 0.03 50.78 -11.22
C TYR A 130 -0.01 49.78 -10.08
N LEU A 131 -1.08 48.97 -9.96
CA LEU A 131 -1.23 48.03 -8.83
C LEU A 131 -1.71 46.66 -9.35
N GLU A 132 -0.93 45.66 -9.08
CA GLU A 132 -1.25 44.25 -9.29
C GLU A 132 -1.16 43.52 -7.96
N THR A 133 -2.17 42.72 -7.65
CA THR A 133 -2.21 41.89 -6.45
C THR A 133 -2.57 40.44 -6.83
N SER A 134 -1.82 39.52 -6.27
CA SER A 134 -2.07 38.07 -6.46
C SER A 134 -2.19 37.36 -5.13
N TRP A 135 -3.23 36.57 -5.01
CA TRP A 135 -3.50 35.76 -3.80
C TRP A 135 -3.55 34.29 -4.20
N SER A 136 -2.84 33.45 -3.44
CA SER A 136 -2.85 32.00 -3.63
C SER A 136 -3.04 31.32 -2.29
N ILE A 137 -4.14 30.58 -2.16
CA ILE A 137 -4.47 29.78 -0.97
C ILE A 137 -4.53 28.33 -1.38
N ASN A 138 -3.77 27.48 -0.70
CA ASN A 138 -3.78 26.04 -0.89
C ASN A 138 -4.08 25.36 0.44
N TYR A 139 -5.02 24.43 0.42
CA TYR A 139 -5.35 23.58 1.55
C TYR A 139 -5.22 22.13 1.13
N ILE A 140 -4.53 21.34 1.95
CA ILE A 140 -4.37 19.89 1.74
C ILE A 140 -4.61 19.22 3.09
N ARG A 141 -5.55 18.30 3.10
CA ARG A 141 -5.75 17.38 4.23
C ARG A 141 -5.58 15.96 3.72
N SER A 142 -4.63 15.24 4.29
CA SER A 142 -4.38 13.83 3.99
C SER A 142 -4.55 13.01 5.26
N SER A 143 -5.25 11.89 5.15
CA SER A 143 -5.36 10.87 6.17
C SER A 143 -4.90 9.56 5.56
N VAL A 144 -3.96 8.90 6.21
CA VAL A 144 -3.45 7.59 5.81
C VAL A 144 -3.74 6.63 6.96
N ASN A 145 -4.35 5.51 6.64
CA ASN A 145 -4.51 4.39 7.53
C ASN A 145 -3.47 3.35 7.13
N GLU A 146 -2.64 2.93 8.07
CA GLU A 146 -1.57 1.95 7.86
C GLU A 146 -1.74 0.80 8.86
N PRO A 147 -1.49 -0.45 8.44
CA PRO A 147 -1.49 -1.55 9.38
C PRO A 147 -0.37 -1.34 10.39
N GLU A 148 -0.71 -1.31 11.67
CA GLU A 148 0.29 -1.25 12.73
C GLU A 148 0.91 -2.63 12.94
N PRO A 149 2.23 -2.77 12.85
CA PRO A 149 2.87 -3.98 13.30
C PRO A 149 2.73 -4.04 14.82
N SER A 150 2.04 -5.03 15.33
CA SER A 150 1.97 -5.29 16.77
C SER A 150 3.31 -5.85 17.26
N TYR A 151 4.31 -5.01 17.35
CA TYR A 151 5.54 -5.30 18.04
C TYR A 151 5.44 -4.79 19.48
N ASN A 152 5.05 -5.68 20.38
CA ASN A 152 5.58 -5.63 21.72
C ASN A 152 7.05 -6.08 21.65
N LEU A 153 7.94 -5.22 21.20
CA LEU A 153 9.35 -5.39 21.44
C LEU A 153 9.58 -5.06 22.91
N SER A 154 9.25 -6.00 23.77
CA SER A 154 9.75 -6.05 25.14
C SER A 154 11.27 -6.07 25.02
N THR A 155 11.89 -4.92 25.16
CA THR A 155 13.35 -4.77 25.26
C THR A 155 13.81 -5.36 26.58
N SER A 156 13.79 -6.68 26.72
CA SER A 156 14.59 -7.35 27.72
C SER A 156 15.81 -7.92 27.02
N THR A 157 16.89 -7.16 27.14
CA THR A 157 18.29 -7.61 27.11
C THR A 157 18.70 -8.52 25.95
N GLY A 158 19.06 -7.91 24.82
CA GLY A 158 19.75 -8.62 23.75
C GLY A 158 20.20 -7.63 22.68
N THR A 159 21.46 -7.28 22.74
CA THR A 159 22.19 -6.41 21.83
C THR A 159 22.06 -6.86 20.37
N TYR A 160 20.98 -6.54 19.71
CA TYR A 160 20.92 -6.34 18.28
C TYR A 160 20.30 -4.97 18.03
N GLY A 161 21.05 -3.95 18.41
CA GLY A 161 20.78 -2.58 18.04
C GLY A 161 21.01 -2.37 16.55
N GLY A 162 20.24 -3.02 15.72
CA GLY A 162 20.00 -2.62 14.35
C GLY A 162 19.00 -1.47 14.41
N ALA A 163 19.43 -0.29 14.01
CA ALA A 163 18.60 0.90 13.88
C ALA A 163 17.39 0.64 12.96
N PHE A 164 16.34 0.06 13.52
CA PHE A 164 15.01 0.00 12.90
C PHE A 164 14.11 1.06 13.54
N GLY A 165 14.66 2.27 13.63
CA GLY A 165 13.87 3.44 13.95
C GLY A 165 12.91 3.72 12.81
N SER A 166 11.61 3.83 13.14
CA SER A 166 10.58 4.42 12.28
C SER A 166 10.51 3.84 10.87
N THR A 167 10.50 2.56 10.73
CA THR A 167 10.38 1.94 9.43
C THR A 167 8.93 1.63 9.14
N ASN A 168 8.54 2.08 7.97
CA ASN A 168 7.31 1.80 7.29
C ASN A 168 6.74 0.42 7.67
N SER A 169 5.61 0.39 8.38
CA SER A 169 4.94 -0.82 8.88
C SER A 169 4.70 -1.84 7.76
N VAL A 170 4.43 -1.38 6.56
CA VAL A 170 4.25 -2.19 5.35
C VAL A 170 5.50 -3.00 5.02
N TYR A 171 6.68 -2.39 5.10
CA TYR A 171 7.95 -3.10 4.86
C TYR A 171 8.18 -4.23 5.86
N GLN A 172 7.86 -4.01 7.12
CA GLN A 172 7.99 -5.04 8.17
C GLN A 172 7.05 -6.22 7.91
N ILE A 173 5.80 -5.96 7.51
CA ILE A 173 4.82 -7.01 7.18
C ILE A 173 5.32 -7.83 5.99
N ILE A 174 5.77 -7.18 4.92
CA ILE A 174 6.31 -7.87 3.74
C ILE A 174 7.53 -8.71 4.12
N ARG A 175 8.43 -8.17 4.93
CA ARG A 175 9.61 -8.89 5.39
C ARG A 175 9.24 -10.13 6.22
N GLN A 176 8.25 -10.03 7.09
CA GLN A 176 7.82 -11.16 7.92
C GLN A 176 7.23 -12.27 7.07
N ILE A 177 6.37 -11.95 6.13
CA ILE A 177 5.76 -12.94 5.24
C ILE A 177 6.80 -13.67 4.40
N ASN A 178 7.88 -12.97 4.01
CA ASN A 178 8.99 -13.60 3.28
C ASN A 178 9.80 -14.62 4.09
N VAL A 179 9.60 -14.71 5.40
CA VAL A 179 10.29 -15.67 6.29
C VAL A 179 9.35 -16.62 7.03
N ILE A 180 8.04 -16.44 6.90
CA ILE A 180 7.05 -17.34 7.51
C ILE A 180 7.02 -18.67 6.74
N ASN A 181 7.07 -19.76 7.48
CA ASN A 181 6.89 -21.08 6.94
C ASN A 181 5.41 -21.31 6.58
N PRO A 182 5.07 -21.79 5.37
CA PRO A 182 3.70 -22.13 5.00
C PRO A 182 3.11 -23.30 5.79
N MET A 183 3.95 -24.06 6.50
CA MET A 183 3.53 -25.19 7.37
C MET A 183 2.90 -24.75 8.70
N ILE A 184 2.61 -23.44 8.88
CA ILE A 184 1.99 -22.88 10.06
C ILE A 184 0.60 -22.37 9.71
#